data_01009197fc327673ff5f88efc6a41aab
#
_entry.id   01009197fc327673ff5f88efc6a41aab
#
_cell.length_a   1.000
_cell.length_b   1.000
_cell.length_c   1.000
_cell.angle_alpha   90.00
_cell.angle_beta   90.00
_cell.angle_gamma   90.00
#
_symmetry.space_group_name_H-M   'P 1'
#
loop_
_entity.id
_entity.type
_entity.pdbx_description
1 polymer ?
#
loop_
_entity_poly.entity_id
_entity_poly.type
_entity_poly.pdbx_seq_one_letter_code
_entity_poly.pdbx_strand_id
1 'polypeptide(L)'
;MTLYDRALKLMFLLPPERIHGIISGALQTLHLATPVNRVMEKAVRVHDPVLRQTVFGVDFPAPLGLAAGFDKNAEAIDAWGAVGFGYAEMGTVTPKSQPGNPTPRLFRLPEDKAILNRMGFNNAGLDVFAGHLR
;
A
#
# COMPACT_ATOMS: atom_id res chain seq x y z
N MET A 1 -2.76 16.27 21.03
CA MET A 1 -3.37 15.52 19.93
C MET A 1 -2.71 15.98 18.63
N THR A 2 -1.98 15.11 17.98
CA THR A 2 -1.24 15.41 16.73
C THR A 2 -2.21 15.56 15.55
N LEU A 3 -1.71 16.10 14.42
CA LEU A 3 -2.49 16.13 13.16
C LEU A 3 -2.87 14.69 12.73
N TYR A 4 -1.95 13.75 12.94
CA TYR A 4 -2.18 12.32 12.69
C TYR A 4 -3.36 11.77 13.51
N ASP A 5 -3.43 12.06 14.81
CA ASP A 5 -4.53 11.58 15.67
C ASP A 5 -5.90 12.11 15.21
N ARG A 6 -5.93 13.35 14.72
CA ARG A 6 -7.16 13.94 14.17
C ARG A 6 -7.58 13.27 12.86
N ALA A 7 -6.63 13.08 11.95
CA ALA A 7 -6.87 12.40 10.69
C ALA A 7 -7.34 10.96 10.91
N LEU A 8 -6.70 10.23 11.84
CA LEU A 8 -7.07 8.87 12.19
C LEU A 8 -8.50 8.77 12.74
N LYS A 9 -8.90 9.69 13.63
CA LYS A 9 -10.28 9.74 14.14
C LYS A 9 -11.30 9.96 13.02
N LEU A 10 -10.99 10.85 12.07
CA LEU A 10 -11.85 11.11 10.93
C LEU A 10 -11.96 9.87 10.02
N MET A 11 -10.85 9.21 9.73
CA MET A 11 -10.84 7.98 8.94
C MET A 11 -11.60 6.83 9.62
N PHE A 12 -11.66 6.82 10.95
CA PHE A 12 -12.40 5.79 11.70
C PHE A 12 -13.92 5.93 11.63
N LEU A 13 -14.44 7.07 11.16
CA LEU A 13 -15.88 7.25 10.90
C LEU A 13 -16.37 6.43 9.70
N LEU A 14 -15.48 6.00 8.83
CA LEU A 14 -15.82 5.20 7.66
C LEU A 14 -15.40 3.73 7.83
N PRO A 15 -16.10 2.80 7.16
CA PRO A 15 -15.71 1.39 7.12
C PRO A 15 -14.26 1.23 6.65
N PRO A 16 -13.48 0.27 7.20
CA PRO A 16 -12.06 0.11 6.90
C PRO A 16 -11.79 -0.08 5.41
N GLU A 17 -12.58 -0.90 4.73
CA GLU A 17 -12.40 -1.19 3.30
C GLU A 17 -12.67 0.04 2.42
N ARG A 18 -13.60 0.93 2.84
CA ARG A 18 -13.84 2.19 2.13
C ARG A 18 -12.66 3.15 2.26
N ILE A 19 -12.08 3.26 3.46
CA ILE A 19 -10.87 4.07 3.67
C ILE A 19 -9.70 3.51 2.87
N HIS A 20 -9.52 2.19 2.84
CA HIS A 20 -8.52 1.55 1.98
C HIS A 20 -8.71 1.97 0.52
N GLY A 21 -9.92 1.91 -0.02
CA GLY A 21 -10.20 2.35 -1.39
C GLY A 21 -9.88 3.82 -1.65
N ILE A 22 -10.20 4.72 -0.71
CA ILE A 22 -9.88 6.15 -0.82
C ILE A 22 -8.37 6.38 -0.86
N ILE A 23 -7.62 5.74 0.05
CA ILE A 23 -6.16 5.88 0.11
C ILE A 23 -5.52 5.26 -1.14
N SER A 24 -5.98 4.09 -1.59
CA SER A 24 -5.48 3.46 -2.82
C SER A 24 -5.72 4.36 -4.04
N GLY A 25 -6.90 4.97 -4.17
CA GLY A 25 -7.19 5.91 -5.26
C GLY A 25 -6.30 7.17 -5.22
N ALA A 26 -6.01 7.70 -4.03
CA ALA A 26 -5.07 8.80 -3.88
C ALA A 26 -3.64 8.41 -4.28
N LEU A 27 -3.20 7.21 -3.93
CA LEU A 27 -1.88 6.69 -4.30
C LEU A 27 -1.77 6.40 -5.79
N GLN A 28 -2.83 5.89 -6.43
CA GLN A 28 -2.89 5.73 -7.89
C GLN A 28 -2.77 7.08 -8.60
N THR A 29 -3.47 8.11 -8.09
CA THR A 29 -3.34 9.47 -8.64
C THR A 29 -1.91 10.00 -8.47
N LEU A 30 -1.30 9.74 -7.33
CA LEU A 30 0.09 10.10 -7.07
C LEU A 30 1.05 9.34 -7.99
N HIS A 31 0.85 8.03 -8.20
CA HIS A 31 1.63 7.21 -9.12
C HIS A 31 1.70 7.83 -10.53
N LEU A 32 0.57 8.34 -11.03
CA LEU A 32 0.51 9.00 -12.35
C LEU A 32 1.13 10.40 -12.37
N ALA A 33 1.32 11.03 -11.21
CA ALA A 33 1.81 12.41 -11.07
C ALA A 33 3.33 12.45 -10.80
N THR A 34 4.14 12.01 -11.76
CA THR A 34 5.61 11.90 -11.64
C THR A 34 6.32 13.13 -11.02
N PRO A 35 5.99 14.40 -11.36
CA PRO A 35 6.62 15.55 -10.71
C PRO A 35 6.33 15.62 -9.21
N VAL A 36 5.09 15.30 -8.81
CA VAL A 36 4.67 15.31 -7.41
C VAL A 36 5.35 14.20 -6.63
N ASN A 37 5.45 13.00 -7.21
CA ASN A 37 6.18 11.87 -6.63
C ASN A 37 7.61 12.24 -6.26
N ARG A 38 8.34 12.89 -7.17
CA ARG A 38 9.74 13.30 -6.92
C ARG A 38 9.87 14.31 -5.79
N VAL A 39 8.92 15.24 -5.67
CA VAL A 39 8.92 16.22 -4.57
C VAL A 39 8.61 15.54 -3.25
N MET A 40 7.62 14.66 -3.22
CA MET A 40 7.27 13.88 -2.02
C MET A 40 8.40 12.96 -1.59
N GLU A 41 9.00 12.23 -2.51
CA GLU A 41 10.15 11.36 -2.22
C GLU A 41 11.27 12.14 -1.53
N LYS A 42 11.64 13.31 -2.05
CA LYS A 42 12.66 14.18 -1.44
C LYS A 42 12.29 14.67 -0.03
N ALA A 43 11.00 14.86 0.23
CA ALA A 43 10.53 15.37 1.52
C ALA A 43 10.36 14.27 2.59
N VAL A 44 10.04 13.05 2.18
CA VAL A 44 9.64 11.96 3.09
C VAL A 44 10.71 10.90 3.22
N ARG A 45 11.45 10.60 2.14
CA ARG A 45 12.43 9.52 2.13
C ARG A 45 13.66 9.87 2.96
N VAL A 46 14.00 8.97 3.88
CA VAL A 46 15.26 9.06 4.65
C VAL A 46 16.39 8.52 3.78
N HIS A 47 17.33 9.41 3.45
CA HIS A 47 18.52 9.07 2.67
C HIS A 47 19.73 8.88 3.61
N ASP A 48 19.85 7.71 4.23
CA ASP A 48 20.99 7.36 5.05
C ASP A 48 21.66 6.09 4.50
N PRO A 49 22.93 6.11 4.14
CA PRO A 49 23.64 4.93 3.64
C PRO A 49 23.61 3.74 4.59
N VAL A 50 23.46 3.97 5.90
CA VAL A 50 23.36 2.90 6.92
C VAL A 50 22.09 2.06 6.75
N LEU A 51 21.06 2.60 6.11
CA LEU A 51 19.80 1.91 5.85
C LEU A 51 19.86 0.98 4.63
N ARG A 52 20.89 1.12 3.80
CA ARG A 52 21.07 0.26 2.63
C ARG A 52 21.41 -1.16 3.01
N GLN A 53 20.79 -2.11 2.35
CA GLN A 53 21.08 -3.54 2.52
C GLN A 53 21.06 -4.24 1.18
N THR A 54 21.97 -5.20 1.00
CA THR A 54 21.95 -6.12 -0.13
C THR A 54 21.52 -7.48 0.38
N VAL A 55 20.38 -7.98 -0.09
CA VAL A 55 19.82 -9.28 0.31
C VAL A 55 19.59 -10.10 -0.94
N PHE A 56 20.14 -11.31 -1.00
CA PHE A 56 20.08 -12.20 -2.18
C PHE A 56 20.52 -11.54 -3.50
N GLY A 57 21.51 -10.62 -3.43
CA GLY A 57 22.02 -9.91 -4.60
C GLY A 57 21.14 -8.74 -5.08
N VAL A 58 20.06 -8.41 -4.36
CA VAL A 58 19.20 -7.25 -4.61
C VAL A 58 19.48 -6.15 -3.62
N ASP A 59 19.67 -4.93 -4.13
CA ASP A 59 19.91 -3.75 -3.30
C ASP A 59 18.60 -3.12 -2.84
N PHE A 60 18.45 -3.02 -1.53
CA PHE A 60 17.34 -2.36 -0.87
C PHE A 60 17.79 -1.00 -0.33
N PRO A 61 17.23 0.11 -0.80
CA PRO A 61 17.63 1.45 -0.37
C PRO A 61 17.24 1.78 1.07
N ALA A 62 16.26 1.09 1.63
CA ALA A 62 15.81 1.20 3.02
C ALA A 62 15.18 -0.12 3.48
N PRO A 63 15.24 -0.45 4.79
CA PRO A 63 14.77 -1.72 5.32
C PRO A 63 13.26 -1.80 5.51
N LEU A 64 12.53 -0.67 5.43
CA LEU A 64 11.08 -0.64 5.59
C LEU A 64 10.41 -0.89 4.23
N GLY A 65 9.63 -1.96 4.15
CA GLY A 65 8.84 -2.32 2.98
C GLY A 65 7.33 -2.35 3.24
N LEU A 66 6.56 -2.15 2.19
CA LEU A 66 5.12 -2.42 2.22
C LEU A 66 4.90 -3.93 2.13
N ALA A 67 4.13 -4.48 3.07
CA ALA A 67 3.75 -5.89 3.04
C ALA A 67 2.67 -6.17 1.99
N ALA A 68 2.64 -7.39 1.47
CA ALA A 68 1.60 -7.87 0.57
C ALA A 68 0.19 -7.71 1.16
N GLY A 69 -0.79 -7.49 0.29
CA GLY A 69 -2.20 -7.38 0.65
C GLY A 69 -2.74 -5.97 0.72
N PHE A 70 -1.90 -4.93 0.69
CA PHE A 70 -2.37 -3.55 0.59
C PHE A 70 -2.60 -3.17 -0.89
N ASP A 71 -1.57 -3.23 -1.71
CA ASP A 71 -1.65 -3.02 -3.17
C ASP A 71 -1.62 -4.37 -3.90
N LYS A 72 -2.79 -4.99 -3.99
CA LYS A 72 -2.93 -6.36 -4.52
C LYS A 72 -2.77 -6.43 -6.03
N ASN A 73 -3.02 -5.33 -6.72
CA ASN A 73 -3.03 -5.29 -8.18
C ASN A 73 -1.84 -4.51 -8.77
N ALA A 74 -0.89 -4.06 -7.92
CA ALA A 74 0.23 -3.22 -8.35
C ALA A 74 -0.19 -1.88 -9.01
N GLU A 75 -1.22 -1.23 -8.44
CA GLU A 75 -1.84 -0.03 -9.03
C GLU A 75 -1.11 1.27 -8.67
N ALA A 76 -0.20 1.25 -7.67
CA ALA A 76 0.46 2.45 -7.15
C ALA A 76 1.98 2.27 -6.96
N ILE A 77 2.65 1.55 -7.85
CA ILE A 77 4.04 1.10 -7.70
C ILE A 77 4.99 2.24 -7.34
N ASP A 78 5.00 3.32 -8.16
CA ASP A 78 5.92 4.46 -7.95
C ASP A 78 5.55 5.29 -6.73
N ALA A 79 4.28 5.27 -6.31
CA ALA A 79 3.83 6.01 -5.14
C ALA A 79 4.40 5.46 -3.84
N TRP A 80 4.68 4.17 -3.75
CA TRP A 80 5.24 3.56 -2.54
C TRP A 80 6.64 4.09 -2.22
N GLY A 81 7.49 4.25 -3.25
CA GLY A 81 8.78 4.92 -3.10
C GLY A 81 8.63 6.38 -2.67
N ALA A 82 7.67 7.09 -3.25
CA ALA A 82 7.39 8.49 -2.94
C ALA A 82 6.91 8.72 -1.51
N VAL A 83 6.20 7.76 -0.91
CA VAL A 83 5.78 7.85 0.51
C VAL A 83 6.80 7.26 1.49
N GLY A 84 7.99 6.85 1.02
CA GLY A 84 9.13 6.53 1.86
C GLY A 84 9.44 5.04 2.04
N PHE A 85 8.71 4.13 1.41
CA PHE A 85 9.06 2.71 1.43
C PHE A 85 10.30 2.41 0.58
N GLY A 86 11.18 1.54 1.08
CA GLY A 86 12.36 1.07 0.35
C GLY A 86 12.03 0.01 -0.70
N TYR A 87 10.95 -0.72 -0.49
CA TYR A 87 10.42 -1.74 -1.40
C TYR A 87 8.93 -1.98 -1.10
N ALA A 88 8.26 -2.70 -1.98
CA ALA A 88 6.89 -3.12 -1.76
C ALA A 88 6.68 -4.55 -2.27
N GLU A 89 5.94 -5.34 -1.51
CA GLU A 89 5.48 -6.66 -1.91
C GLU A 89 4.05 -6.55 -2.41
N MET A 90 3.86 -6.80 -3.71
CA MET A 90 2.56 -6.71 -4.36
C MET A 90 1.84 -8.05 -4.37
N GLY A 91 0.53 -8.04 -4.31
CA GLY A 91 -0.28 -9.27 -4.36
C GLY A 91 -1.06 -9.50 -3.05
N THR A 92 -1.66 -10.70 -2.91
CA THR A 92 -1.55 -11.92 -3.71
C THR A 92 -2.27 -11.77 -5.06
N VAL A 93 -1.67 -12.29 -6.10
CA VAL A 93 -2.28 -12.38 -7.43
C VAL A 93 -2.67 -13.83 -7.73
N THR A 94 -3.82 -14.03 -8.37
CA THR A 94 -4.29 -15.35 -8.85
C THR A 94 -4.39 -15.34 -10.37
N PRO A 95 -4.32 -16.50 -11.05
CA PRO A 95 -4.41 -16.55 -12.52
C PRO A 95 -5.66 -15.84 -13.06
N LYS A 96 -6.80 -16.05 -12.44
CA LYS A 96 -8.05 -15.37 -12.76
C LYS A 96 -8.42 -14.40 -11.63
N SER A 97 -9.17 -13.35 -11.97
CA SER A 97 -9.70 -12.41 -10.97
C SER A 97 -10.58 -13.12 -9.94
N GLN A 98 -10.51 -12.67 -8.69
CA GLN A 98 -11.35 -13.16 -7.60
C GLN A 98 -12.00 -11.99 -6.88
N PRO A 99 -13.33 -12.00 -6.64
CA PRO A 99 -14.01 -10.96 -5.87
C PRO A 99 -13.68 -11.06 -4.37
N GLY A 100 -13.21 -12.22 -3.91
CA GLY A 100 -13.04 -12.53 -2.51
C GLY A 100 -14.36 -12.80 -1.79
N ASN A 101 -14.32 -12.77 -0.46
CA ASN A 101 -15.49 -13.01 0.38
C ASN A 101 -16.48 -11.83 0.33
N PRO A 102 -17.79 -12.08 0.58
CA PRO A 102 -18.78 -11.02 0.74
C PRO A 102 -18.40 -10.00 1.83
N THR A 103 -18.76 -8.75 1.60
CA THR A 103 -18.63 -7.68 2.61
C THR A 103 -19.73 -7.79 3.68
N PRO A 104 -19.47 -7.36 4.94
CA PRO A 104 -18.21 -6.83 5.48
C PRO A 104 -17.16 -7.93 5.71
N ARG A 105 -15.91 -7.64 5.40
CA ARG A 105 -14.79 -8.59 5.44
C ARG A 105 -13.49 -8.03 6.03
N LEU A 106 -13.54 -6.80 6.52
CA LEU A 106 -12.42 -6.11 7.16
C LEU A 106 -12.94 -5.35 8.38
N PHE A 107 -12.41 -5.65 9.57
CA PHE A 107 -12.89 -5.14 10.85
C PHE A 107 -11.75 -4.55 11.66
N ARG A 108 -11.96 -3.39 12.26
CA ARG A 108 -11.03 -2.79 13.23
C ARG A 108 -11.34 -3.29 14.62
N LEU A 109 -10.28 -3.55 15.36
CA LEU A 109 -10.31 -3.83 16.79
C LEU A 109 -9.53 -2.72 17.51
N PRO A 110 -10.15 -1.54 17.77
CA PRO A 110 -9.45 -0.36 18.25
C PRO A 110 -8.77 -0.54 19.61
N GLU A 111 -9.38 -1.29 20.51
CA GLU A 111 -8.84 -1.58 21.85
C GLU A 111 -7.56 -2.40 21.76
N ASP A 112 -7.51 -3.37 20.85
CA ASP A 112 -6.36 -4.23 20.62
C ASP A 112 -5.36 -3.64 19.62
N LYS A 113 -5.65 -2.46 19.03
CA LYS A 113 -4.89 -1.86 17.92
C LYS A 113 -4.66 -2.83 16.77
N ALA A 114 -5.66 -3.64 16.45
CA ALA A 114 -5.59 -4.72 15.48
C ALA A 114 -6.65 -4.59 14.38
N ILE A 115 -6.44 -5.36 13.33
CA ILE A 115 -7.38 -5.53 12.20
C ILE A 115 -7.64 -7.01 12.00
N LEU A 116 -8.91 -7.39 11.99
CA LEU A 116 -9.37 -8.72 11.62
C LEU A 116 -9.87 -8.66 10.17
N ASN A 117 -9.47 -9.62 9.33
CA ASN A 117 -9.99 -9.71 7.99
C ASN A 117 -10.32 -11.13 7.54
N ARG A 118 -11.21 -11.21 6.57
CA ARG A 118 -11.56 -12.41 5.81
C ARG A 118 -11.69 -12.06 4.32
N MET A 119 -10.68 -11.40 3.75
CA MET A 119 -10.74 -10.83 2.40
C MET A 119 -10.95 -11.87 1.30
N GLY A 120 -10.40 -13.08 1.45
CA GLY A 120 -10.60 -14.17 0.49
C GLY A 120 -9.82 -13.98 -0.80
N PHE A 121 -8.61 -13.42 -0.73
CA PHE A 121 -7.68 -13.23 -1.85
C PHE A 121 -8.28 -12.44 -3.04
N ASN A 122 -9.09 -11.43 -2.75
CA ASN A 122 -9.64 -10.57 -3.79
C ASN A 122 -8.54 -9.85 -4.57
N ASN A 123 -8.55 -9.98 -5.89
CA ASN A 123 -7.60 -9.35 -6.82
C ASN A 123 -8.17 -9.36 -8.24
N ALA A 124 -7.57 -8.56 -9.13
CA ALA A 124 -8.02 -8.40 -10.50
C ALA A 124 -7.50 -9.49 -11.47
N GLY A 125 -6.66 -10.40 -10.99
CA GLY A 125 -6.06 -11.47 -11.80
C GLY A 125 -4.72 -11.09 -12.44
N LEU A 126 -4.02 -12.12 -12.94
CA LEU A 126 -2.66 -12.01 -13.45
C LEU A 126 -2.52 -11.03 -14.62
N ASP A 127 -3.46 -11.03 -15.56
CA ASP A 127 -3.35 -10.20 -16.77
C ASP A 127 -3.39 -8.71 -16.42
N VAL A 128 -4.28 -8.31 -15.51
CA VAL A 128 -4.36 -6.92 -15.02
C VAL A 128 -3.11 -6.56 -14.23
N PHE A 129 -2.70 -7.43 -13.31
CA PHE A 129 -1.49 -7.23 -12.52
C PHE A 129 -0.25 -7.05 -13.40
N ALA A 130 -0.04 -7.93 -14.39
CA ALA A 130 1.08 -7.85 -15.32
C ALA A 130 1.02 -6.59 -16.21
N GLY A 131 -0.19 -6.10 -16.49
CA GLY A 131 -0.39 -4.83 -17.20
C GLY A 131 0.14 -3.62 -16.43
N HIS A 132 -0.03 -3.60 -15.12
CA HIS A 132 0.45 -2.52 -14.25
C HIS A 132 1.97 -2.54 -14.01
N LEU A 133 2.64 -3.68 -14.24
CA LEU A 133 4.10 -3.81 -14.12
C LEU A 133 4.87 -3.33 -15.36
N ARG A 134 4.21 -2.96 -16.45
CA ARG A 134 4.82 -2.51 -17.72
C ARG A 134 4.88 -1.02 -17.83
#